data_1e62f42a3463819403a7ba27715f9947
#
_entry.id   1e62f42a3463819403a7ba27715f9947
#
_cell.length_a   1.000
_cell.length_b   1.000
_cell.length_c   1.000
_cell.angle_alpha   90.00
_cell.angle_beta   90.00
_cell.angle_gamma   90.00
#
_symmetry.space_group_name_H-M   'P 1'
#
loop_
_entity.id
_entity.type
_entity.pdbx_description
1 polymer ?
#
loop_
_entity_poly.entity_id
_entity_poly.type
_entity_poly.pdbx_seq_one_letter_code
_entity_poly.pdbx_strand_id
1 'polypeptide(L)'
;MTYQPNRWSCLPTAWSYVISWPVWAVIKAIGHDGSEIRWPNLIEPNCRRGFHPQELIYLGDRLGFVTTTFEPIAQLESPGGIGGPVEIHLPFVKILEGSNGVLTGEINGQRHAIAWVNGKVLDPSGGKITTLDDFQIQTYYRIKSKWSYPPI
;
A
#
# COMPACT_ATOMS: atom_id res chain seq x y z
N MET A 1 3.23 17.98 -4.34
CA MET A 1 2.98 16.52 -4.34
C MET A 1 2.60 16.09 -5.75
N THR A 2 3.29 15.14 -6.29
CA THR A 2 3.03 14.64 -7.64
C THR A 2 2.02 13.50 -7.57
N TYR A 3 0.95 13.57 -8.35
CA TYR A 3 -0.06 12.54 -8.39
C TYR A 3 0.34 11.39 -9.33
N GLN A 4 -0.43 10.30 -9.30
CA GLN A 4 -0.15 9.14 -10.13
C GLN A 4 -0.20 9.50 -11.62
N PRO A 5 0.79 9.07 -12.42
CA PRO A 5 0.85 9.41 -13.83
C PRO A 5 -0.19 8.69 -14.68
N ASN A 6 -0.72 7.55 -14.22
CA ASN A 6 -1.77 6.82 -14.92
C ASN A 6 -2.68 6.07 -13.93
N ARG A 7 -3.72 5.42 -14.45
CA ARG A 7 -4.73 4.75 -13.62
C ARG A 7 -4.22 3.52 -12.88
N TRP A 8 -3.07 2.98 -13.27
CA TRP A 8 -2.52 1.73 -12.74
C TRP A 8 -1.34 1.94 -11.80
N SER A 9 -1.00 3.17 -11.49
CA SER A 9 0.22 3.51 -10.76
C SER A 9 -0.01 4.11 -9.37
N CYS A 10 -1.17 3.88 -8.76
CA CYS A 10 -1.42 4.36 -7.39
C CYS A 10 -0.41 3.77 -6.39
N LEU A 11 -0.07 2.50 -6.53
CA LEU A 11 0.85 1.82 -5.59
C LEU A 11 2.27 2.39 -5.64
N PRO A 12 2.95 2.49 -6.79
CA PRO A 12 4.29 3.10 -6.83
C PRO A 12 4.26 4.59 -6.46
N THR A 13 3.19 5.30 -6.76
CA THR A 13 3.05 6.70 -6.37
C THR A 13 2.93 6.87 -4.86
N ALA A 14 2.08 6.06 -4.21
CA ALA A 14 2.00 6.05 -2.75
C ALA A 14 3.35 5.68 -2.12
N TRP A 15 4.05 4.71 -2.68
CA TRP A 15 5.38 4.31 -2.21
C TRP A 15 6.39 5.46 -2.33
N SER A 16 6.34 6.19 -3.44
CA SER A 16 7.23 7.33 -3.69
C SER A 16 7.12 8.41 -2.61
N TYR A 17 5.91 8.62 -2.09
CA TYR A 17 5.70 9.58 -1.00
C TYR A 17 6.42 9.16 0.28
N VAL A 18 6.42 7.87 0.57
CA VAL A 18 7.01 7.35 1.80
C VAL A 18 8.54 7.34 1.75
N ILE A 19 9.11 6.92 0.63
CA ILE A 19 10.58 6.84 0.48
C ILE A 19 11.21 8.14 -0.01
N SER A 20 10.40 9.15 -0.30
CA SER A 20 10.84 10.46 -0.79
C SER A 20 11.60 10.40 -2.12
N TRP A 21 11.16 9.51 -3.00
CA TRP A 21 11.64 9.42 -4.36
C TRP A 21 10.60 9.96 -5.33
N PRO A 22 10.98 10.61 -6.43
CA PRO A 22 10.03 10.97 -7.46
C PRO A 22 9.36 9.72 -8.05
N VAL A 23 8.06 9.77 -8.31
CA VAL A 23 7.34 8.61 -8.84
C VAL A 23 7.91 8.13 -10.18
N TRP A 24 8.36 9.05 -11.04
CA TRP A 24 8.98 8.68 -12.31
C TRP A 24 10.24 7.83 -12.12
N ALA A 25 11.02 8.11 -11.07
CA ALA A 25 12.23 7.34 -10.77
C ALA A 25 11.88 5.96 -10.21
N VAL A 26 10.83 5.86 -9.39
CA VAL A 26 10.32 4.57 -8.89
C VAL A 26 9.85 3.70 -10.05
N ILE A 27 9.04 4.24 -10.94
CA ILE A 27 8.52 3.52 -12.11
C ILE A 27 9.65 3.09 -13.03
N LYS A 28 10.60 3.98 -13.28
CA LYS A 28 11.78 3.64 -14.11
C LYS A 28 12.60 2.51 -13.50
N ALA A 29 12.81 2.54 -12.18
CA ALA A 29 13.57 1.51 -11.48
C ALA A 29 12.87 0.14 -11.50
N ILE A 30 11.53 0.13 -11.45
CA ILE A 30 10.75 -1.11 -11.56
C ILE A 30 10.76 -1.62 -13.00
N GLY A 31 10.77 -0.73 -14.00
CA GLY A 31 10.93 -1.08 -15.40
C GLY A 31 9.63 -1.18 -16.20
N HIS A 32 8.48 -0.81 -15.63
CA HIS A 32 7.21 -0.72 -16.34
C HIS A 32 6.28 0.29 -15.66
N ASP A 33 5.26 0.71 -16.38
CA ASP A 33 4.29 1.71 -15.90
C ASP A 33 2.91 1.13 -15.52
N GLY A 34 2.81 -0.20 -15.50
CA GLY A 34 1.58 -0.92 -15.15
C GLY A 34 0.53 -0.99 -16.27
N SER A 35 0.77 -0.35 -17.40
CA SER A 35 -0.23 -0.27 -18.48
C SER A 35 -0.26 -1.46 -19.42
N GLU A 36 0.71 -2.36 -19.33
CA GLU A 36 0.80 -3.56 -20.18
C GLU A 36 -0.48 -4.38 -20.13
N ILE A 37 -0.99 -4.75 -21.31
CA ILE A 37 -2.17 -5.60 -21.41
C ILE A 37 -1.75 -7.05 -21.19
N ARG A 38 -2.25 -7.68 -20.12
CA ARG A 38 -1.87 -9.05 -19.72
C ARG A 38 -2.72 -10.14 -20.34
N TRP A 39 -3.95 -9.85 -20.69
CA TRP A 39 -4.90 -10.86 -21.17
C TRP A 39 -5.64 -10.32 -22.38
N PRO A 40 -4.98 -10.24 -23.57
CA PRO A 40 -5.57 -9.58 -24.74
C PRO A 40 -6.82 -10.30 -25.28
N ASN A 41 -7.04 -11.56 -24.87
CA ASN A 41 -8.18 -12.36 -25.34
C ASN A 41 -9.38 -12.32 -24.40
N LEU A 42 -9.30 -11.66 -23.27
CA LEU A 42 -10.42 -11.46 -22.37
C LEU A 42 -11.21 -10.22 -22.82
N ILE A 43 -12.52 -10.36 -22.75
CA ILE A 43 -13.47 -9.30 -23.14
C ILE A 43 -13.35 -8.04 -22.26
N GLU A 44 -12.61 -8.11 -21.19
CA GLU A 44 -12.37 -6.96 -20.30
C GLU A 44 -11.18 -6.14 -20.77
N PRO A 45 -11.39 -4.92 -21.30
CA PRO A 45 -10.29 -4.06 -21.76
C PRO A 45 -9.42 -3.52 -20.63
N ASN A 46 -9.68 -3.93 -19.39
CA ASN A 46 -9.06 -3.39 -18.18
C ASN A 46 -8.06 -4.34 -17.52
N CYS A 47 -7.78 -5.49 -18.11
CA CYS A 47 -6.78 -6.42 -17.56
C CYS A 47 -5.35 -5.90 -17.83
N ARG A 48 -4.99 -4.86 -17.15
CA ARG A 48 -3.63 -4.30 -17.18
C ARG A 48 -2.76 -4.96 -16.13
N ARG A 49 -1.46 -4.92 -16.36
CA ARG A 49 -0.47 -5.48 -15.45
C ARG A 49 -0.56 -4.88 -14.04
N GLY A 50 -0.71 -3.56 -13.94
CA GLY A 50 -0.62 -2.86 -12.67
C GLY A 50 0.72 -3.05 -11.99
N PHE A 51 0.74 -2.94 -10.67
CA PHE A 51 1.93 -3.17 -9.86
C PHE A 51 1.62 -4.14 -8.73
N HIS A 52 2.54 -5.06 -8.49
CA HIS A 52 2.48 -5.97 -7.36
C HIS A 52 3.27 -5.39 -6.18
N PRO A 53 2.78 -5.50 -4.94
CA PRO A 53 3.50 -4.97 -3.77
C PRO A 53 4.92 -5.49 -3.64
N GLN A 54 5.20 -6.73 -4.04
CA GLN A 54 6.55 -7.29 -4.00
C GLN A 54 7.55 -6.53 -4.87
N GLU A 55 7.11 -5.94 -5.98
CA GLU A 55 7.98 -5.11 -6.81
C GLU A 55 8.47 -3.88 -6.04
N LEU A 56 7.57 -3.28 -5.25
CA LEU A 56 7.89 -2.10 -4.44
C LEU A 56 8.72 -2.47 -3.20
N ILE A 57 8.41 -3.59 -2.56
CA ILE A 57 9.16 -4.09 -1.41
C ILE A 57 10.59 -4.41 -1.82
N TYR A 58 10.76 -5.07 -2.95
CA TYR A 58 12.08 -5.42 -3.47
C TYR A 58 12.90 -4.17 -3.84
N LEU A 59 12.27 -3.21 -4.52
CA LEU A 59 12.93 -1.95 -4.82
C LEU A 59 13.31 -1.21 -3.54
N GLY A 60 12.40 -1.14 -2.58
CA GLY A 60 12.65 -0.50 -1.29
C GLY A 60 13.83 -1.14 -0.56
N ASP A 61 13.91 -2.45 -0.55
CA ASP A 61 15.04 -3.17 0.06
C ASP A 61 16.38 -2.77 -0.56
N ARG A 62 16.43 -2.67 -1.88
CA ARG A 62 17.63 -2.22 -2.60
C ARG A 62 18.01 -0.77 -2.30
N LEU A 63 17.03 0.06 -1.95
CA LEU A 63 17.23 1.47 -1.63
C LEU A 63 17.50 1.71 -0.14
N GLY A 64 17.57 0.66 0.66
CA GLY A 64 17.86 0.78 2.09
C GLY A 64 16.63 0.89 2.98
N PHE A 65 15.49 0.39 2.56
CA PHE A 65 14.26 0.37 3.34
C PHE A 65 13.83 -1.04 3.71
N VAL A 66 13.24 -1.20 4.87
CA VAL A 66 12.63 -2.45 5.34
C VAL A 66 11.13 -2.27 5.37
N THR A 67 10.42 -3.23 4.79
CA THR A 67 8.95 -3.24 4.76
C THR A 67 8.43 -4.37 5.64
N THR A 68 7.52 -4.02 6.54
CA THR A 68 6.80 -4.98 7.38
C THR A 68 5.33 -4.93 7.02
N THR A 69 4.75 -6.08 6.74
CA THR A 69 3.36 -6.19 6.28
C THR A 69 2.44 -6.52 7.46
N PHE A 70 1.37 -5.75 7.58
CA PHE A 70 0.31 -5.98 8.56
C PHE A 70 -1.03 -6.10 7.86
N GLU A 71 -1.80 -7.11 8.22
CA GLU A 71 -3.17 -7.26 7.76
C GLU A 71 -4.11 -7.00 8.93
N PRO A 72 -5.08 -6.07 8.79
CA PRO A 72 -6.12 -5.91 9.79
C PRO A 72 -7.04 -7.10 9.71
N ILE A 73 -6.80 -8.09 10.54
CA ILE A 73 -7.73 -9.21 10.70
C ILE A 73 -8.81 -8.73 11.65
N ALA A 74 -9.91 -8.27 11.08
CA ALA A 74 -11.01 -7.75 11.88
C ALA A 74 -11.72 -8.85 12.67
N GLN A 75 -11.72 -10.09 12.20
CA GLN A 75 -12.36 -11.22 12.88
C GLN A 75 -11.72 -12.53 12.46
N LEU A 76 -11.05 -13.19 13.39
CA LEU A 76 -10.82 -14.61 13.29
C LEU A 76 -12.02 -15.31 13.94
N GLU A 77 -12.90 -15.89 13.13
CA GLU A 77 -13.83 -16.88 13.64
C GLU A 77 -13.01 -18.04 14.19
N SER A 78 -13.18 -18.34 15.46
CA SER A 78 -12.48 -19.47 16.02
C SER A 78 -12.94 -20.75 15.32
N PRO A 79 -12.01 -21.57 14.79
CA PRO A 79 -12.37 -22.85 14.20
C PRO A 79 -13.13 -23.69 15.21
N GLY A 80 -14.38 -24.07 14.93
CA GLY A 80 -15.19 -24.87 15.81
C GLY A 80 -16.22 -24.12 16.64
N GLY A 81 -16.38 -22.82 16.46
CA GLY A 81 -17.48 -22.06 17.07
C GLY A 81 -17.42 -21.90 18.57
N ILE A 82 -16.33 -22.29 19.20
CA ILE A 82 -16.16 -22.15 20.63
C ILE A 82 -15.59 -20.78 20.93
N GLY A 83 -16.43 -19.92 21.51
CA GLY A 83 -15.96 -18.65 22.04
C GLY A 83 -16.21 -17.42 21.18
N GLY A 84 -16.91 -17.56 20.06
CA GLY A 84 -17.24 -16.42 19.20
C GLY A 84 -16.02 -15.78 18.49
N PRO A 85 -16.21 -14.67 17.79
CA PRO A 85 -15.13 -13.99 17.08
C PRO A 85 -14.10 -13.50 18.08
N VAL A 86 -12.87 -13.96 17.94
CA VAL A 86 -11.74 -13.38 18.67
C VAL A 86 -11.34 -12.13 17.92
N GLU A 87 -11.78 -10.99 18.43
CA GLU A 87 -11.24 -9.72 18.00
C GLU A 87 -9.79 -9.62 18.48
N ILE A 88 -8.86 -9.95 17.61
CA ILE A 88 -7.48 -9.55 17.87
C ILE A 88 -7.38 -8.06 17.51
N HIS A 89 -7.83 -7.23 18.40
CA HIS A 89 -7.50 -5.83 18.39
C HIS A 89 -6.09 -5.64 18.92
N LEU A 90 -5.12 -5.87 18.08
CA LEU A 90 -4.05 -4.89 18.08
C LEU A 90 -4.70 -3.69 17.43
N PRO A 91 -4.89 -2.60 18.14
CA PRO A 91 -5.46 -1.44 17.51
C PRO A 91 -4.54 -1.07 16.36
N PHE A 92 -5.03 -1.29 15.17
CA PHE A 92 -4.36 -0.95 13.92
C PHE A 92 -3.88 0.50 13.96
N VAL A 93 -4.63 1.35 14.66
CA VAL A 93 -4.28 2.73 14.98
C VAL A 93 -2.90 2.84 15.65
N LYS A 94 -2.55 1.93 16.55
CA LYS A 94 -1.23 1.96 17.21
C LYS A 94 -0.09 1.56 16.28
N ILE A 95 -0.36 0.68 15.32
CA ILE A 95 0.63 0.33 14.31
C ILE A 95 0.90 1.54 13.41
N LEU A 96 -0.14 2.30 13.08
CA LEU A 96 -0.01 3.52 12.27
C LEU A 96 0.67 4.66 13.01
N GLU A 97 0.46 4.78 14.31
CA GLU A 97 1.09 5.83 15.11
C GLU A 97 2.62 5.76 15.04
N GLY A 98 3.24 6.89 14.70
CA GLY A 98 4.69 7.00 14.65
C GLY A 98 5.34 6.20 13.51
N SER A 99 4.58 5.69 12.57
CA SER A 99 5.10 4.97 11.42
C SER A 99 4.68 5.62 10.10
N ASN A 100 5.40 5.31 9.05
CA ASN A 100 5.08 5.69 7.68
C ASN A 100 4.94 4.43 6.83
N GLY A 101 4.04 4.46 5.88
CA GLY A 101 3.85 3.31 5.02
C GLY A 101 2.78 3.51 3.96
N VAL A 102 2.43 2.42 3.32
CA VAL A 102 1.42 2.38 2.27
C VAL A 102 0.27 1.49 2.71
N LEU A 103 -0.93 2.00 2.56
CA LEU A 103 -2.17 1.29 2.81
C LEU A 103 -2.78 0.87 1.48
N THR A 104 -3.05 -0.40 1.34
CA THR A 104 -3.84 -0.91 0.22
C THR A 104 -5.19 -1.37 0.71
N GLY A 105 -6.20 -1.20 -0.12
CA GLY A 105 -7.55 -1.56 0.24
C GLY A 105 -8.54 -1.21 -0.85
N GLU A 106 -9.78 -0.99 -0.44
CA GLU A 106 -10.87 -0.65 -1.34
C GLU A 106 -11.59 0.61 -0.90
N ILE A 107 -11.98 1.39 -1.90
CA ILE A 107 -12.90 2.50 -1.74
C ILE A 107 -13.96 2.41 -2.84
N ASN A 108 -15.24 2.45 -2.47
CA ASN A 108 -16.35 2.31 -3.40
C ASN A 108 -16.21 1.09 -4.33
N GLY A 109 -15.73 -0.04 -3.79
CA GLY A 109 -15.53 -1.27 -4.54
C GLY A 109 -14.32 -1.29 -5.48
N GLN A 110 -13.51 -0.25 -5.49
CA GLN A 110 -12.31 -0.17 -6.30
C GLN A 110 -11.05 -0.32 -5.44
N ARG A 111 -10.10 -1.11 -5.93
CA ARG A 111 -8.79 -1.22 -5.30
C ARG A 111 -8.02 0.07 -5.41
N HIS A 112 -7.40 0.47 -4.33
CA HIS A 112 -6.60 1.68 -4.28
C HIS A 112 -5.46 1.56 -3.28
N ALA A 113 -4.43 2.37 -3.49
CA ALA A 113 -3.31 2.50 -2.57
C ALA A 113 -3.16 3.98 -2.18
N ILE A 114 -2.96 4.21 -0.90
CA ILE A 114 -2.70 5.53 -0.33
C ILE A 114 -1.48 5.47 0.56
N ALA A 115 -0.82 6.60 0.76
CA ALA A 115 0.30 6.69 1.68
C ALA A 115 -0.16 7.24 3.04
N TRP A 116 0.49 6.74 4.08
CA TRP A 116 0.38 7.24 5.44
C TRP A 116 1.74 7.81 5.84
N VAL A 117 1.82 9.14 5.93
CA VAL A 117 3.07 9.83 6.20
C VAL A 117 2.86 10.90 7.26
N ASN A 118 3.59 10.80 8.37
CA ASN A 118 3.50 11.75 9.49
C ASN A 118 2.07 11.95 10.00
N GLY A 119 1.32 10.88 10.08
CA GLY A 119 -0.07 10.90 10.55
C GLY A 119 -1.09 11.47 9.56
N LYS A 120 -0.71 11.58 8.29
CA LYS A 120 -1.58 12.12 7.24
C LYS A 120 -1.75 11.13 6.09
N VAL A 121 -2.94 11.14 5.50
CA VAL A 121 -3.24 10.41 4.28
C VAL A 121 -2.80 11.23 3.07
N LEU A 122 -2.02 10.60 2.19
CA LEU A 122 -1.64 11.15 0.90
C LEU A 122 -2.21 10.26 -0.19
N ASP A 123 -3.15 10.80 -0.96
CA ASP A 123 -3.85 10.06 -1.99
C ASP A 123 -3.23 10.32 -3.37
N PRO A 124 -2.67 9.28 -4.04
CA PRO A 124 -2.09 9.42 -5.36
C PRO A 124 -3.06 9.89 -6.45
N SER A 125 -4.36 9.69 -6.26
CA SER A 125 -5.39 10.00 -7.27
C SER A 125 -5.91 11.43 -7.19
N GLY A 126 -5.11 12.37 -6.71
CA GLY A 126 -5.48 13.78 -6.71
C GLY A 126 -6.00 14.30 -5.36
N GLY A 127 -5.68 13.61 -4.28
CA GLY A 127 -6.03 14.09 -2.94
C GLY A 127 -7.52 13.96 -2.60
N LYS A 128 -8.24 13.06 -3.24
CA LYS A 128 -9.68 12.86 -3.01
C LYS A 128 -9.95 12.21 -1.66
N ILE A 129 -9.07 11.34 -1.21
CA ILE A 129 -9.15 10.66 0.09
C ILE A 129 -8.26 11.43 1.05
N THR A 130 -8.84 11.96 2.11
CA THR A 130 -8.11 12.74 3.11
C THR A 130 -8.11 12.11 4.49
N THR A 131 -8.97 11.11 4.70
CA THR A 131 -9.08 10.36 5.95
C THR A 131 -9.18 8.87 5.67
N LEU A 132 -9.04 8.05 6.71
CA LEU A 132 -9.19 6.59 6.60
C LEU A 132 -10.65 6.12 6.72
N ASP A 133 -11.60 7.01 6.99
CA ASP A 133 -12.97 6.66 7.36
C ASP A 133 -13.70 5.88 6.25
N ASP A 134 -13.48 6.25 4.99
CA ASP A 134 -14.14 5.61 3.85
C ASP A 134 -13.26 4.58 3.15
N PHE A 135 -12.08 4.31 3.70
CA PHE A 135 -11.10 3.40 3.11
C PHE A 135 -11.12 2.06 3.83
N GLN A 136 -11.52 1.02 3.13
CA GLN A 136 -11.49 -0.34 3.66
C GLN A 136 -10.08 -0.90 3.53
N ILE A 137 -9.32 -0.84 4.61
CA ILE A 137 -7.93 -1.26 4.65
C ILE A 137 -7.86 -2.78 4.55
N GLN A 138 -7.05 -3.27 3.60
CA GLN A 138 -6.73 -4.70 3.46
C GLN A 138 -5.33 -5.02 3.96
N THR A 139 -4.37 -4.16 3.67
CA THR A 139 -2.97 -4.39 4.05
C THR A 139 -2.28 -3.07 4.34
N TYR A 140 -1.43 -3.06 5.36
CA TYR A 140 -0.52 -1.95 5.64
C TYR A 140 0.92 -2.41 5.47
N TYR A 141 1.65 -1.70 4.62
CA TYR A 141 3.08 -1.89 4.41
C TYR A 141 3.83 -0.79 5.16
N ARG A 142 4.32 -1.11 6.36
CA ARG A 142 5.15 -0.18 7.13
C ARG A 142 6.54 -0.15 6.54
N ILE A 143 7.02 1.04 6.23
CA ILE A 143 8.31 1.25 5.57
C ILE A 143 9.22 2.02 6.51
N LYS A 144 10.39 1.46 6.81
CA LYS A 144 11.41 2.09 7.66
C LYS A 144 12.74 2.06 6.94
N SER A 145 13.55 3.10 7.13
CA SER A 145 14.96 3.05 6.74
C SER A 145 15.68 1.96 7.52
N LYS A 146 16.55 1.20 6.87
CA LYS A 146 17.43 0.21 7.54
C LYS A 146 18.27 0.85 8.63
N TRP A 147 18.56 2.12 8.51
CA TRP A 147 19.36 2.88 9.47
C TRP A 147 18.58 3.38 10.68
N SER A 148 17.26 3.26 10.69
CA SER A 148 16.40 3.66 11.80
C SER A 148 16.29 2.61 12.91
N TYR A 149 16.79 1.39 12.69
CA TYR A 149 16.83 0.36 13.72
C TYR A 149 18.02 0.59 14.61
N PRO A 150 17.85 0.52 15.95
CA PRO A 150 18.98 0.64 16.85
C PRO A 150 19.97 -0.48 16.58
N PRO A 151 21.28 -0.22 16.70
CA PRO A 151 22.29 -1.28 16.62
C PRO A 151 22.05 -2.28 17.73
N ILE A 152 22.07 -3.53 17.37
CA ILE A 152 21.97 -4.63 18.34
C ILE A 152 23.30 -4.77 19.07
#